data_4282d633c850d84dea50c1cffe207ba1
#
_entry.id   4282d633c850d84dea50c1cffe207ba1
#
_cell.length_a   1.000
_cell.length_b   1.000
_cell.length_c   1.000
_cell.angle_alpha   90.00
_cell.angle_beta   90.00
_cell.angle_gamma   90.00
#
_symmetry.space_group_name_H-M   'P 1'
#
loop_
_entity.id
_entity.type
_entity.pdbx_description
1 polymer ?
#
loop_
_entity_poly.entity_id
_entity_poly.type
_entity_poly.pdbx_seq_one_letter_code
_entity_poly.pdbx_strand_id
1 'polypeptide(L)'
;MTDLKAITSHFAISGEVAEIKPLGSGLINDTFLVTTRYPDTPDYVLQRINQAIFTDVPLLQENIRYITSRIRYHLQQRNANDIDRKTLTLVPATDERLYYYDGNSYWRLTIYIAGSKTFEQVTPDLAYQTGRAFGEFQYFLSDIPNPPIGATIPDFHNMEFRLGQFREAIARDKAARLAKVQPIVDELLGRSEEMCRAERLHREGKLPKRITHC
;
A
#
# COMPACT_ATOMS: atom_id res chain seq x y z
N MET A 1 -24.56 12.00 1.72
CA MET A 1 -23.95 10.97 0.80
C MET A 1 -22.88 11.71 0.01
N THR A 2 -21.65 11.20 -0.03
CA THR A 2 -20.54 11.87 -0.74
C THR A 2 -20.82 11.85 -2.25
N ASP A 3 -20.74 13.01 -2.90
CA ASP A 3 -20.88 13.09 -4.36
C ASP A 3 -19.55 12.71 -5.04
N LEU A 4 -19.43 11.45 -5.46
CA LEU A 4 -18.22 10.93 -6.09
C LEU A 4 -17.92 11.61 -7.44
N LYS A 5 -18.93 12.11 -8.17
CA LYS A 5 -18.71 12.86 -9.41
C LYS A 5 -18.07 14.22 -9.11
N ALA A 6 -18.53 14.91 -8.07
CA ALA A 6 -17.89 16.13 -7.61
C ALA A 6 -16.44 15.88 -7.17
N ILE A 7 -16.15 14.76 -6.46
CA ILE A 7 -14.78 14.39 -6.09
C ILE A 7 -13.91 14.16 -7.33
N THR A 8 -14.40 13.42 -8.32
CA THR A 8 -13.60 13.13 -9.54
C THR A 8 -13.29 14.38 -10.35
N SER A 9 -14.14 15.41 -10.33
CA SER A 9 -13.90 16.68 -11.05
C SER A 9 -12.69 17.48 -10.54
N HIS A 10 -12.18 17.13 -9.34
CA HIS A 10 -10.96 17.74 -8.79
C HIS A 10 -9.66 17.06 -9.27
N PHE A 11 -9.73 16.10 -10.17
CA PHE A 11 -8.55 15.42 -10.73
C PHE A 11 -8.42 15.69 -12.22
N ALA A 12 -7.18 15.61 -12.73
CA ALA A 12 -6.85 15.81 -14.15
C ALA A 12 -7.25 14.59 -14.99
N ILE A 13 -8.56 14.29 -15.04
CA ILE A 13 -9.13 13.18 -15.80
C ILE A 13 -9.15 13.52 -17.28
N SER A 14 -8.73 12.56 -18.12
CA SER A 14 -8.97 12.59 -19.56
C SER A 14 -10.29 11.90 -19.86
N GLY A 15 -11.17 12.60 -20.60
CA GLY A 15 -12.47 12.06 -20.99
C GLY A 15 -13.60 12.43 -20.02
N GLU A 16 -14.82 12.04 -20.40
CA GLU A 16 -16.04 12.28 -19.64
C GLU A 16 -16.37 11.07 -18.76
N VAL A 17 -16.56 11.27 -17.46
CA VAL A 17 -16.96 10.21 -16.53
C VAL A 17 -18.37 9.72 -16.84
N ALA A 18 -18.50 8.45 -17.18
CA ALA A 18 -19.76 7.79 -17.47
C ALA A 18 -20.40 7.22 -16.21
N GLU A 19 -19.68 6.41 -15.45
CA GLU A 19 -20.18 5.70 -14.27
C GLU A 19 -19.10 5.63 -13.17
N ILE A 20 -19.55 5.59 -11.92
CA ILE A 20 -18.70 5.32 -10.76
C ILE A 20 -19.37 4.23 -9.92
N LYS A 21 -18.67 3.11 -9.70
CA LYS A 21 -19.18 1.99 -8.92
C LYS A 21 -18.13 1.42 -7.97
N PRO A 22 -18.54 0.80 -6.85
CA PRO A 22 -17.61 0.13 -5.94
C PRO A 22 -16.75 -0.89 -6.69
N LEU A 23 -15.45 -0.95 -6.35
CA LEU A 23 -14.50 -1.88 -6.92
C LEU A 23 -13.85 -2.72 -5.80
N GLY A 24 -14.17 -4.02 -5.79
CA GLY A 24 -13.63 -4.96 -4.81
C GLY A 24 -14.21 -4.79 -3.40
N SER A 25 -13.64 -5.55 -2.46
CA SER A 25 -14.02 -5.58 -1.04
C SER A 25 -12.83 -5.19 -0.15
N GLY A 26 -12.11 -4.12 -0.54
CA GLY A 26 -10.95 -3.63 0.22
C GLY A 26 -11.32 -3.34 1.68
N LEU A 27 -10.49 -3.83 2.62
CA LEU A 27 -10.74 -3.71 4.06
C LEU A 27 -10.27 -2.37 4.65
N ILE A 28 -9.41 -1.64 3.93
CA ILE A 28 -8.75 -0.44 4.45
C ILE A 28 -9.31 0.81 3.78
N ASN A 29 -9.28 0.88 2.46
CA ASN A 29 -9.72 2.04 1.69
C ASN A 29 -11.03 1.72 0.96
N ASP A 30 -11.93 2.70 0.87
CA ASP A 30 -13.05 2.58 -0.06
C ASP A 30 -12.54 2.78 -1.47
N THR A 31 -12.87 1.86 -2.36
CA THR A 31 -12.34 1.83 -3.72
C THR A 31 -13.47 1.82 -4.72
N PHE A 32 -13.34 2.64 -5.76
CA PHE A 32 -14.35 2.81 -6.81
C PHE A 32 -13.68 2.73 -8.18
N LEU A 33 -14.34 2.03 -9.12
CA LEU A 33 -14.03 2.10 -10.54
C LEU A 33 -14.77 3.29 -11.13
N VAL A 34 -14.03 4.17 -11.79
CA VAL A 34 -14.53 5.30 -12.55
C VAL A 34 -14.37 4.97 -14.03
N THR A 35 -15.45 4.71 -14.72
CA THR A 35 -15.42 4.43 -16.16
C THR A 35 -15.65 5.71 -16.96
N THR A 36 -14.94 5.82 -18.08
CA THR A 36 -15.09 6.92 -19.03
C THR A 36 -15.99 6.53 -20.20
N ARG A 37 -16.54 7.54 -20.87
CA ARG A 37 -17.52 7.34 -21.96
C ARG A 37 -16.90 6.79 -23.24
N TYR A 38 -15.65 7.15 -23.53
CA TYR A 38 -15.02 6.87 -24.80
C TYR A 38 -13.93 5.80 -24.68
N PRO A 39 -13.86 4.82 -25.60
CA PRO A 39 -12.91 3.70 -25.52
C PRO A 39 -11.44 4.08 -25.58
N ASP A 40 -11.13 5.25 -26.11
CA ASP A 40 -9.78 5.81 -26.24
C ASP A 40 -9.33 6.61 -25.01
N THR A 41 -10.21 6.74 -24.00
CA THR A 41 -9.89 7.37 -22.74
C THR A 41 -9.74 6.32 -21.62
N PRO A 42 -8.76 6.49 -20.72
CA PRO A 42 -8.55 5.51 -19.65
C PRO A 42 -9.69 5.51 -18.63
N ASP A 43 -9.96 4.36 -18.07
CA ASP A 43 -10.72 4.23 -16.81
C ASP A 43 -9.79 4.50 -15.62
N TYR A 44 -10.39 4.76 -14.45
CA TYR A 44 -9.64 5.14 -13.25
C TYR A 44 -10.07 4.36 -12.02
N VAL A 45 -9.20 4.33 -11.03
CA VAL A 45 -9.51 3.85 -9.66
C VAL A 45 -9.49 5.06 -8.73
N LEU A 46 -10.64 5.42 -8.19
CA LEU A 46 -10.79 6.42 -7.15
C LEU A 46 -10.76 5.72 -5.79
N GLN A 47 -9.93 6.21 -4.86
CA GLN A 47 -9.87 5.67 -3.51
C GLN A 47 -10.03 6.77 -2.46
N ARG A 48 -10.93 6.52 -1.49
CA ARG A 48 -10.95 7.26 -0.23
C ARG A 48 -9.93 6.62 0.71
N ILE A 49 -8.92 7.39 1.09
CA ILE A 49 -7.82 6.92 1.93
C ILE A 49 -8.26 6.88 3.38
N ASN A 50 -8.03 5.76 4.05
CA ASN A 50 -8.32 5.62 5.48
C ASN A 50 -7.27 6.38 6.31
N GLN A 51 -7.57 7.62 6.65
CA GLN A 51 -6.68 8.49 7.42
C GLN A 51 -6.53 8.10 8.91
N ALA A 52 -7.34 7.18 9.40
CA ALA A 52 -7.13 6.61 10.72
C ALA A 52 -5.95 5.62 10.74
N ILE A 53 -5.62 5.05 9.59
CA ILE A 53 -4.47 4.14 9.41
C ILE A 53 -3.29 4.92 8.83
N PHE A 54 -3.50 5.69 7.75
CA PHE A 54 -2.47 6.49 7.09
C PHE A 54 -2.59 7.93 7.57
N THR A 55 -1.93 8.24 8.68
CA THR A 55 -2.06 9.55 9.34
C THR A 55 -1.37 10.70 8.61
N ASP A 56 -0.41 10.39 7.73
CA ASP A 56 0.27 11.35 6.85
C ASP A 56 0.03 10.96 5.38
N VAL A 57 -1.09 11.43 4.84
CA VAL A 57 -1.47 11.15 3.44
C VAL A 57 -0.54 11.84 2.44
N PRO A 58 -0.09 13.09 2.62
CA PRO A 58 0.94 13.68 1.76
C PRO A 58 2.19 12.80 1.64
N LEU A 59 2.75 12.35 2.76
CA LEU A 59 3.90 11.44 2.76
C LEU A 59 3.60 10.12 2.05
N LEU A 60 2.42 9.53 2.26
CA LEU A 60 1.99 8.31 1.57
C LEU A 60 2.03 8.49 0.05
N GLN A 61 1.49 9.60 -0.46
CA GLN A 61 1.43 9.84 -1.89
C GLN A 61 2.82 10.11 -2.48
N GLU A 62 3.68 10.84 -1.78
CA GLU A 62 5.07 11.06 -2.20
C GLU A 62 5.87 9.76 -2.23
N ASN A 63 5.70 8.87 -1.26
CA ASN A 63 6.30 7.54 -1.29
C ASN A 63 5.86 6.75 -2.52
N ILE A 64 4.56 6.72 -2.82
CA ILE A 64 4.02 6.03 -4.00
C ILE A 64 4.61 6.64 -5.28
N ARG A 65 4.62 7.96 -5.41
CA ARG A 65 5.19 8.67 -6.56
C ARG A 65 6.67 8.30 -6.77
N TYR A 66 7.45 8.37 -5.69
CA TYR A 66 8.87 8.08 -5.74
C TYR A 66 9.13 6.64 -6.20
N ILE A 67 8.48 5.67 -5.58
CA ILE A 67 8.64 4.23 -5.88
C ILE A 67 8.21 3.92 -7.30
N THR A 68 7.02 4.37 -7.71
CA THR A 68 6.49 4.08 -9.06
C THR A 68 7.32 4.74 -10.14
N SER A 69 7.86 5.95 -9.91
CA SER A 69 8.76 6.61 -10.87
C SER A 69 10.09 5.86 -11.02
N ARG A 70 10.66 5.30 -9.94
CA ARG A 70 11.88 4.47 -10.00
C ARG A 70 11.65 3.16 -10.76
N ILE A 71 10.54 2.48 -10.48
CA ILE A 71 10.17 1.27 -11.21
C ILE A 71 9.99 1.59 -12.70
N ARG A 72 9.29 2.67 -13.03
CA ARG A 72 9.08 3.12 -14.41
C ARG A 72 10.40 3.42 -15.12
N TYR A 73 11.32 4.11 -14.44
CA TYR A 73 12.66 4.36 -14.96
C TYR A 73 13.39 3.06 -15.34
N HIS A 74 13.45 2.07 -14.45
CA HIS A 74 14.11 0.79 -14.73
C HIS A 74 13.43 0.00 -15.85
N LEU A 75 12.09 0.03 -15.93
CA LEU A 75 11.35 -0.59 -17.01
C LEU A 75 11.66 0.05 -18.36
N GLN A 76 11.78 1.39 -18.42
CA GLN A 76 12.19 2.13 -19.61
C GLN A 76 13.61 1.78 -20.06
N GLN A 77 14.57 1.72 -19.11
CA GLN A 77 15.96 1.33 -19.43
C GLN A 77 16.08 -0.09 -20.01
N ARG A 78 15.13 -0.95 -19.72
CA ARG A 78 15.04 -2.32 -20.26
C ARG A 78 14.22 -2.42 -21.53
N ASN A 79 13.74 -1.32 -22.07
CA ASN A 79 12.79 -1.28 -23.19
C ASN A 79 11.57 -2.20 -22.97
N ALA A 80 11.06 -2.23 -21.74
CA ALA A 80 9.93 -3.06 -21.39
C ALA A 80 8.66 -2.58 -22.10
N ASN A 81 7.89 -3.52 -22.63
CA ASN A 81 6.56 -3.24 -23.17
C ASN A 81 5.55 -3.06 -22.04
N ASP A 82 4.47 -2.33 -22.31
CA ASP A 82 3.31 -2.19 -21.43
C ASP A 82 3.66 -1.68 -20.01
N ILE A 83 4.53 -0.66 -19.93
CA ILE A 83 5.01 -0.11 -18.65
C ILE A 83 3.83 0.34 -17.76
N ASP A 84 2.79 0.93 -18.35
CA ASP A 84 1.59 1.40 -17.65
C ASP A 84 0.76 0.26 -17.02
N ARG A 85 1.01 -0.98 -17.44
CA ARG A 85 0.42 -2.16 -16.83
C ARG A 85 1.27 -2.79 -15.72
N LYS A 86 2.53 -2.35 -15.57
CA LYS A 86 3.51 -2.94 -14.63
C LYS A 86 3.73 -2.10 -13.40
N THR A 87 3.30 -0.84 -13.42
CA THR A 87 3.36 0.06 -12.25
C THR A 87 2.18 1.02 -12.25
N LEU A 88 1.78 1.47 -11.07
CA LEU A 88 0.68 2.42 -10.94
C LEU A 88 1.04 3.77 -11.58
N THR A 89 0.03 4.41 -12.17
CA THR A 89 0.10 5.79 -12.65
C THR A 89 -0.85 6.64 -11.81
N LEU A 90 -0.29 7.52 -10.99
CA LEU A 90 -1.05 8.50 -10.22
C LEU A 90 -1.60 9.59 -11.15
N VAL A 91 -2.84 9.99 -10.94
CA VAL A 91 -3.48 11.12 -11.62
C VAL A 91 -3.50 12.29 -10.64
N PRO A 92 -2.83 13.41 -10.94
CA PRO A 92 -2.81 14.55 -10.03
C PRO A 92 -4.19 15.21 -9.91
N ALA A 93 -4.43 15.88 -8.81
CA ALA A 93 -5.53 16.80 -8.68
C ALA A 93 -5.29 18.05 -9.55
N THR A 94 -6.33 18.86 -9.76
CA THR A 94 -6.26 20.08 -10.58
C THR A 94 -5.33 21.17 -10.01
N ASP A 95 -4.95 21.04 -8.74
CA ASP A 95 -3.96 21.87 -8.05
C ASP A 95 -2.56 21.20 -7.99
N GLU A 96 -2.30 20.19 -8.84
CA GLU A 96 -1.07 19.44 -8.99
C GLU A 96 -0.70 18.51 -7.81
N ARG A 97 -1.45 18.50 -6.71
CA ARG A 97 -1.25 17.55 -5.61
C ARG A 97 -1.64 16.14 -6.05
N LEU A 98 -1.04 15.13 -5.43
CA LEU A 98 -1.32 13.71 -5.71
C LEU A 98 -2.49 13.16 -4.91
N TYR A 99 -3.27 14.04 -4.31
CA TYR A 99 -4.48 13.76 -3.56
C TYR A 99 -5.40 15.00 -3.57
N TYR A 100 -6.66 14.75 -3.33
CA TYR A 100 -7.64 15.79 -3.05
C TYR A 100 -8.17 15.64 -1.62
N TYR A 101 -8.34 16.75 -0.89
CA TYR A 101 -8.95 16.77 0.44
C TYR A 101 -10.26 17.53 0.38
N ASP A 102 -11.38 16.86 0.68
CA ASP A 102 -12.73 17.43 0.59
C ASP A 102 -13.19 18.16 1.86
N GLY A 103 -12.30 18.40 2.82
CA GLY A 103 -12.58 18.95 4.15
C GLY A 103 -12.82 17.88 5.23
N ASN A 104 -12.99 16.61 4.85
CA ASN A 104 -13.22 15.50 5.76
C ASN A 104 -12.38 14.26 5.42
N SER A 105 -12.18 13.97 4.16
CA SER A 105 -11.52 12.76 3.66
C SER A 105 -10.48 13.09 2.60
N TYR A 106 -9.45 12.26 2.52
CA TYR A 106 -8.46 12.30 1.45
C TYR A 106 -8.82 11.31 0.35
N TRP A 107 -8.64 11.75 -0.89
CA TRP A 107 -8.93 11.00 -2.10
C TRP A 107 -7.70 10.94 -2.99
N ARG A 108 -7.48 9.81 -3.65
CA ARG A 108 -6.49 9.69 -4.72
C ARG A 108 -7.11 9.05 -5.95
N LEU A 109 -6.53 9.33 -7.10
CA LEU A 109 -6.92 8.76 -8.37
C LEU A 109 -5.71 8.11 -9.04
N THR A 110 -5.92 6.91 -9.60
CA THR A 110 -4.92 6.22 -10.42
C THR A 110 -5.57 5.74 -11.71
N ILE A 111 -4.76 5.52 -12.75
CA ILE A 111 -5.25 4.86 -13.97
C ILE A 111 -5.59 3.41 -13.65
N TYR A 112 -6.74 2.95 -14.12
CA TYR A 112 -7.17 1.55 -13.97
C TYR A 112 -6.38 0.63 -14.89
N ILE A 113 -5.81 -0.44 -14.36
CA ILE A 113 -5.14 -1.47 -15.14
C ILE A 113 -6.17 -2.51 -15.57
N ALA A 114 -6.72 -2.33 -16.79
CA ALA A 114 -7.75 -3.19 -17.32
C ALA A 114 -7.30 -4.66 -17.44
N GLY A 115 -8.22 -5.61 -17.19
CA GLY A 115 -7.94 -7.04 -17.28
C GLY A 115 -7.09 -7.61 -16.14
N SER A 116 -6.84 -6.84 -15.07
CA SER A 116 -6.27 -7.39 -13.83
C SER A 116 -7.25 -8.37 -13.17
N LYS A 117 -6.70 -9.41 -12.52
CA LYS A 117 -7.49 -10.44 -11.84
C LYS A 117 -6.98 -10.64 -10.42
N THR A 118 -7.91 -10.83 -9.49
CA THR A 118 -7.61 -11.25 -8.13
C THR A 118 -7.85 -12.76 -8.00
N PHE A 119 -6.95 -13.44 -7.31
CA PHE A 119 -7.04 -14.87 -7.05
C PHE A 119 -7.23 -15.08 -5.54
N GLU A 120 -8.29 -15.81 -5.17
CA GLU A 120 -8.58 -16.12 -3.77
C GLU A 120 -7.76 -17.30 -3.25
N GLN A 121 -7.33 -18.19 -4.16
CA GLN A 121 -6.52 -19.37 -3.83
C GLN A 121 -5.17 -19.30 -4.50
N VAL A 122 -4.14 -19.66 -3.73
CA VAL A 122 -2.76 -19.70 -4.21
C VAL A 122 -2.44 -21.09 -4.74
N THR A 123 -2.05 -21.16 -6.02
CA THR A 123 -1.46 -22.36 -6.62
C THR A 123 0.07 -22.28 -6.59
N PRO A 124 0.82 -23.38 -6.76
CA PRO A 124 2.30 -23.34 -6.87
C PRO A 124 2.80 -22.38 -7.94
N ASP A 125 2.13 -22.31 -9.10
CA ASP A 125 2.50 -21.37 -10.17
C ASP A 125 2.26 -19.91 -9.75
N LEU A 126 1.12 -19.61 -9.14
CA LEU A 126 0.83 -18.26 -8.62
C LEU A 126 1.83 -17.86 -7.52
N ALA A 127 2.21 -18.78 -6.64
CA ALA A 127 3.23 -18.53 -5.63
C ALA A 127 4.58 -18.18 -6.28
N TYR A 128 4.98 -18.93 -7.31
CA TYR A 128 6.20 -18.66 -8.08
C TYR A 128 6.15 -17.28 -8.76
N GLN A 129 5.04 -16.95 -9.46
CA GLN A 129 4.87 -15.65 -10.13
C GLN A 129 4.88 -14.49 -9.11
N THR A 130 4.24 -14.67 -7.96
CA THR A 130 4.24 -13.69 -6.87
C THR A 130 5.67 -13.47 -6.35
N GLY A 131 6.39 -14.54 -6.03
CA GLY A 131 7.78 -14.46 -5.57
C GLY A 131 8.68 -13.76 -6.59
N ARG A 132 8.50 -14.04 -7.89
CA ARG A 132 9.22 -13.37 -8.97
C ARG A 132 8.90 -11.88 -9.02
N ALA A 133 7.63 -11.50 -8.91
CA ALA A 133 7.21 -10.09 -8.93
C ALA A 133 7.77 -9.31 -7.74
N PHE A 134 7.76 -9.89 -6.53
CA PHE A 134 8.39 -9.28 -5.36
C PHE A 134 9.91 -9.16 -5.49
N GLY A 135 10.56 -10.19 -6.03
CA GLY A 135 12.00 -10.14 -6.31
C GLY A 135 12.37 -9.05 -7.32
N GLU A 136 11.57 -8.88 -8.38
CA GLU A 136 11.75 -7.82 -9.36
C GLU A 136 11.51 -6.43 -8.76
N PHE A 137 10.49 -6.27 -7.93
CA PHE A 137 10.23 -5.04 -7.16
C PHE A 137 11.45 -4.65 -6.30
N GLN A 138 11.98 -5.60 -5.52
CA GLN A 138 13.16 -5.35 -4.70
C GLN A 138 14.40 -5.02 -5.54
N TYR A 139 14.57 -5.69 -6.68
CA TYR A 139 15.66 -5.40 -7.60
C TYR A 139 15.61 -3.98 -8.15
N PHE A 140 14.43 -3.49 -8.57
CA PHE A 140 14.27 -2.13 -9.08
C PHE A 140 14.56 -1.03 -8.05
N LEU A 141 14.51 -1.38 -6.77
CA LEU A 141 14.71 -0.45 -5.67
C LEU A 141 16.02 -0.68 -4.89
N SER A 142 16.84 -1.65 -5.34
CA SER A 142 18.07 -2.05 -4.64
C SER A 142 19.22 -1.04 -4.76
N ASP A 143 19.19 -0.19 -5.77
CA ASP A 143 20.20 0.84 -6.05
C ASP A 143 19.98 2.13 -5.25
N ILE A 144 18.99 2.17 -4.36
CA ILE A 144 18.67 3.33 -3.54
C ILE A 144 19.23 3.11 -2.13
N PRO A 145 20.39 3.70 -1.79
CA PRO A 145 21.04 3.42 -0.50
C PRO A 145 20.30 4.03 0.70
N ASN A 146 19.73 5.22 0.53
CA ASN A 146 18.95 5.94 1.55
C ASN A 146 17.70 6.52 0.88
N PRO A 147 16.64 5.73 0.70
CA PRO A 147 15.46 6.20 -0.01
C PRO A 147 14.81 7.37 0.73
N PRO A 148 14.40 8.44 0.01
CA PRO A 148 13.70 9.58 0.59
C PRO A 148 12.22 9.23 0.82
N ILE A 149 11.96 8.12 1.51
CA ILE A 149 10.63 7.66 1.87
C ILE A 149 10.50 7.59 3.39
N GLY A 150 9.32 7.90 3.91
CA GLY A 150 9.00 7.84 5.33
C GLY A 150 8.09 6.68 5.68
N ALA A 151 8.05 6.35 6.97
CA ALA A 151 7.10 5.37 7.48
C ALA A 151 5.69 5.97 7.50
N THR A 152 4.79 5.43 6.69
CA THR A 152 3.38 5.87 6.61
C THR A 152 2.51 5.33 7.74
N ILE A 153 2.95 4.24 8.36
CA ILE A 153 2.38 3.68 9.59
C ILE A 153 3.56 3.48 10.56
N PRO A 154 3.77 4.36 11.54
CA PRO A 154 4.86 4.24 12.49
C PRO A 154 4.86 2.89 13.21
N ASP A 155 6.04 2.32 13.41
CA ASP A 155 6.25 1.05 14.11
C ASP A 155 5.44 -0.15 13.61
N PHE A 156 4.93 -0.11 12.36
CA PHE A 156 4.06 -1.17 11.82
C PHE A 156 4.72 -2.55 11.87
N HIS A 157 6.00 -2.64 11.50
CA HIS A 157 6.79 -3.88 11.54
C HIS A 157 7.83 -3.92 12.68
N ASN A 158 7.80 -2.96 13.61
CA ASN A 158 8.68 -2.96 14.76
C ASN A 158 8.22 -4.03 15.77
N MET A 159 8.94 -5.15 15.83
CA MET A 159 8.57 -6.30 16.65
C MET A 159 8.66 -6.02 18.15
N GLU A 160 9.59 -5.16 18.57
CA GLU A 160 9.70 -4.75 19.99
C GLU A 160 8.46 -3.95 20.40
N PHE A 161 8.01 -3.03 19.55
CA PHE A 161 6.77 -2.29 19.79
C PHE A 161 5.54 -3.21 19.82
N ARG A 162 5.42 -4.14 18.85
CA ARG A 162 4.32 -5.11 18.81
C ARG A 162 4.29 -6.03 20.04
N LEU A 163 5.46 -6.46 20.50
CA LEU A 163 5.59 -7.26 21.72
C LEU A 163 5.17 -6.48 22.97
N GLY A 164 5.48 -5.18 23.02
CA GLY A 164 4.97 -4.27 24.07
C GLY A 164 3.45 -4.22 24.08
N GLN A 165 2.81 -4.00 22.93
CA GLN A 165 1.35 -4.02 22.79
C GLN A 165 0.75 -5.38 23.18
N PHE A 166 1.40 -6.48 22.81
CA PHE A 166 0.96 -7.82 23.17
C PHE A 166 0.99 -8.05 24.69
N ARG A 167 2.09 -7.67 25.37
CA ARG A 167 2.19 -7.75 26.84
C ARG A 167 1.12 -6.92 27.56
N GLU A 168 0.83 -5.73 27.03
CA GLU A 168 -0.22 -4.88 27.57
C GLU A 168 -1.61 -5.51 27.38
N ALA A 169 -1.87 -6.12 26.23
CA ALA A 169 -3.12 -6.83 25.97
C ALA A 169 -3.32 -8.03 26.91
N ILE A 170 -2.25 -8.80 27.20
CA ILE A 170 -2.24 -9.88 28.18
C ILE A 170 -2.57 -9.34 29.57
N ALA A 171 -1.88 -8.29 30.01
CA ALA A 171 -2.08 -7.71 31.33
C ALA A 171 -3.49 -7.16 31.55
N ARG A 172 -4.12 -6.65 30.50
CA ARG A 172 -5.48 -6.10 30.56
C ARG A 172 -6.58 -7.16 30.46
N ASP A 173 -6.34 -8.24 29.75
CA ASP A 173 -7.32 -9.32 29.42
C ASP A 173 -8.79 -8.84 29.30
N LYS A 174 -9.03 -7.76 28.57
CA LYS A 174 -10.34 -7.07 28.50
C LYS A 174 -11.52 -7.99 28.13
N ALA A 175 -11.25 -9.03 27.38
CA ALA A 175 -12.26 -9.98 26.90
C ALA A 175 -12.32 -11.27 27.72
N ALA A 176 -11.54 -11.38 28.79
CA ALA A 176 -11.41 -12.58 29.64
C ALA A 176 -11.14 -13.85 28.81
N ARG A 177 -10.23 -13.75 27.84
CA ARG A 177 -9.89 -14.87 26.92
C ARG A 177 -8.51 -15.45 27.20
N LEU A 178 -7.71 -14.86 28.08
CA LEU A 178 -6.32 -15.24 28.29
C LEU A 178 -6.18 -16.73 28.62
N ALA A 179 -6.98 -17.24 29.55
CA ALA A 179 -6.94 -18.66 29.94
C ALA A 179 -7.16 -19.63 28.75
N LYS A 180 -7.94 -19.22 27.72
CA LYS A 180 -8.20 -20.06 26.54
C LYS A 180 -7.05 -20.11 25.55
N VAL A 181 -6.16 -19.13 25.59
CA VAL A 181 -5.05 -18.97 24.65
C VAL A 181 -3.69 -19.02 25.33
N GLN A 182 -3.64 -19.35 26.64
CA GLN A 182 -2.42 -19.34 27.43
C GLN A 182 -1.25 -20.09 26.80
N PRO A 183 -1.40 -21.30 26.22
CA PRO A 183 -0.28 -22.01 25.59
C PRO A 183 0.33 -21.23 24.40
N ILE A 184 -0.51 -20.52 23.62
CA ILE A 184 -0.04 -19.68 22.51
C ILE A 184 0.71 -18.45 23.04
N VAL A 185 0.22 -17.86 24.12
CA VAL A 185 0.86 -16.72 24.79
C VAL A 185 2.24 -17.11 25.30
N ASP A 186 2.36 -18.25 25.99
CA ASP A 186 3.62 -18.75 26.54
C ASP A 186 4.63 -19.05 25.43
N GLU A 187 4.21 -19.64 24.32
CA GLU A 187 5.05 -19.88 23.15
C GLU A 187 5.56 -18.58 22.53
N LEU A 188 4.69 -17.59 22.30
CA LEU A 188 5.08 -16.30 21.73
C LEU A 188 6.02 -15.53 22.65
N LEU A 189 5.77 -15.52 23.97
CA LEU A 189 6.67 -14.89 24.93
C LEU A 189 8.03 -15.60 25.00
N GLY A 190 8.05 -16.92 24.90
CA GLY A 190 9.28 -17.72 24.83
C GLY A 190 10.16 -17.40 23.61
N ARG A 191 9.54 -16.98 22.50
CA ARG A 191 10.25 -16.58 21.25
C ARG A 191 10.57 -15.08 21.17
N SER A 192 10.21 -14.30 22.17
CA SER A 192 10.27 -12.83 22.12
C SER A 192 11.65 -12.26 21.77
N GLU A 193 12.73 -12.87 22.26
CA GLU A 193 14.09 -12.42 21.97
C GLU A 193 14.46 -12.65 20.50
N GLU A 194 14.12 -13.82 19.96
CA GLU A 194 14.36 -14.15 18.56
C GLU A 194 13.55 -13.26 17.62
N MET A 195 12.28 -13.02 17.93
CA MET A 195 11.40 -12.14 17.15
C MET A 195 11.93 -10.71 17.06
N CYS A 196 12.55 -10.19 18.13
CA CYS A 196 13.13 -8.84 18.14
C CYS A 196 14.54 -8.75 17.53
N ARG A 197 15.09 -9.86 17.01
CA ARG A 197 16.45 -9.92 16.48
C ARG A 197 16.69 -8.96 15.32
N ALA A 198 15.72 -8.80 14.43
CA ALA A 198 15.85 -7.92 13.26
C ALA A 198 16.06 -6.45 13.67
N GLU A 199 15.25 -5.94 14.61
CA GLU A 199 15.38 -4.58 15.12
C GLU A 199 16.73 -4.37 15.83
N ARG A 200 17.19 -5.34 16.62
CA ARG A 200 18.49 -5.28 17.28
C ARG A 200 19.63 -5.21 16.25
N LEU A 201 19.64 -6.10 15.25
CA LEU A 201 20.66 -6.11 14.19
C LEU A 201 20.66 -4.82 13.39
N HIS A 202 19.48 -4.23 13.17
CA HIS A 202 19.39 -2.93 12.49
C HIS A 202 20.04 -1.81 13.33
N ARG A 203 19.74 -1.72 14.62
CA ARG A 203 20.36 -0.73 15.53
C ARG A 203 21.88 -0.89 15.62
N GLU A 204 22.37 -2.13 15.54
CA GLU A 204 23.80 -2.45 15.52
C GLU A 204 24.47 -2.18 14.16
N GLY A 205 23.74 -1.70 13.15
CA GLY A 205 24.24 -1.46 11.80
C GLY A 205 24.56 -2.73 11.00
N LYS A 206 24.15 -3.92 11.50
CA LYS A 206 24.39 -5.22 10.86
C LYS A 206 23.31 -5.61 9.84
N LEU A 207 22.12 -4.97 9.92
CA LEU A 207 21.01 -5.20 9.01
C LEU A 207 20.57 -3.87 8.39
N PRO A 208 20.83 -3.65 7.09
CA PRO A 208 20.41 -2.43 6.41
C PRO A 208 18.90 -2.44 6.18
N LYS A 209 18.27 -1.27 6.24
CA LYS A 209 16.89 -1.09 5.76
C LYS A 209 16.83 -1.13 4.24
N ARG A 210 15.74 -1.68 3.72
CA ARG A 210 15.41 -1.70 2.30
C ARG A 210 13.95 -1.34 2.12
N ILE A 211 13.60 -0.87 0.93
CA ILE A 211 12.20 -0.69 0.55
C ILE A 211 11.60 -2.07 0.35
N THR A 212 10.51 -2.34 1.05
CA THR A 212 9.73 -3.58 0.92
C THR A 212 8.28 -3.24 0.63
N HIS A 213 7.59 -4.12 -0.07
CA HIS A 213 6.14 -4.09 -0.17
C HIS A 213 5.56 -4.84 1.03
N CYS A 214 4.62 -4.22 1.74
CA CYS A 214 3.96 -4.77 2.94
C CYS A 214 2.47 -5.02 2.68
#